data_f02c6ac5e7ecfd301d64445f2cfcd2bc
#
_entry.id   f02c6ac5e7ecfd301d64445f2cfcd2bc
#
_cell.length_a   1.000
_cell.length_b   1.000
_cell.length_c   1.000
_cell.angle_alpha   90.00
_cell.angle_beta   90.00
_cell.angle_gamma   90.00
#
_symmetry.space_group_name_H-M   'P 1'
#
loop_
_entity.id
_entity.type
_entity.pdbx_description
1 polymer ?
#
loop_
_entity_poly.entity_id
_entity_poly.type
_entity_poly.pdbx_seq_one_letter_code
_entity_poly.pdbx_strand_id
1 'polypeptide(L)'
;METGLAGKGVLVTGGGGGIGSACVHAFAAEGARVAIHYRTSRDHAEELARETGGVALQADLTVEDEVASLFEAAERELGGIAACAAVAGVWPREDEPVWNLPLERWEATLRANLTATFLTARAFLRLVERSGHGSLVLVGSTAGRFGEAGHADYAAAKAAIQVGLLLSLKNEIVRVAPRGRVNAVAPGWTYSPMTRGELDEELVTRLSRTMALRKVAQAEDVARAVVVLASDELSGHVTGELVTVAGGMEGRTVHEG
;
A
#
# COMPACT_ATOMS: atom_id res chain seq x y z
N MET A 1 -8.55 -21.23 -0.93
CA MET A 1 -9.48 -20.63 0.06
C MET A 1 -10.40 -19.72 -0.74
N GLU A 2 -11.68 -19.74 -0.49
CA GLU A 2 -12.58 -18.87 -1.26
C GLU A 2 -12.51 -17.45 -0.70
N THR A 3 -12.01 -16.50 -1.48
CA THR A 3 -11.81 -15.10 -1.04
C THR A 3 -13.02 -14.21 -1.36
N GLY A 4 -13.97 -14.69 -2.16
CA GLY A 4 -15.10 -13.90 -2.64
C GLY A 4 -14.73 -12.75 -3.56
N LEU A 5 -13.48 -12.69 -4.06
CA LEU A 5 -12.97 -11.64 -4.93
C LEU A 5 -13.18 -11.92 -6.43
N ALA A 6 -13.54 -13.15 -6.79
CA ALA A 6 -13.79 -13.52 -8.19
C ALA A 6 -14.84 -12.61 -8.84
N GLY A 7 -14.48 -12.01 -9.97
CA GLY A 7 -15.30 -11.05 -10.72
C GLY A 7 -15.47 -9.68 -10.06
N LYS A 8 -14.90 -9.42 -8.88
CA LYS A 8 -14.93 -8.10 -8.23
C LYS A 8 -13.89 -7.16 -8.85
N GLY A 9 -14.23 -5.87 -8.95
CA GLY A 9 -13.26 -4.85 -9.33
C GLY A 9 -12.35 -4.46 -8.17
N VAL A 10 -11.06 -4.40 -8.40
CA VAL A 10 -10.04 -3.99 -7.42
C VAL A 10 -9.13 -2.95 -8.05
N LEU A 11 -8.94 -1.81 -7.39
CA LEU A 11 -7.94 -0.81 -7.77
C LEU A 11 -6.68 -1.01 -6.92
N VAL A 12 -5.52 -1.14 -7.58
CA VAL A 12 -4.20 -1.18 -6.92
C VAL A 12 -3.43 0.07 -7.29
N THR A 13 -3.28 1.01 -6.35
CA THR A 13 -2.43 2.18 -6.58
C THR A 13 -0.96 1.81 -6.45
N GLY A 14 -0.10 2.39 -7.30
CA GLY A 14 1.30 1.99 -7.37
C GLY A 14 1.49 0.56 -7.88
N GLY A 15 0.53 0.05 -8.68
CA GLY A 15 0.55 -1.30 -9.24
C GLY A 15 1.79 -1.62 -10.08
N GLY A 16 2.42 -0.62 -10.70
CA GLY A 16 3.69 -0.78 -11.40
C GLY A 16 4.94 -0.84 -10.49
N GLY A 17 4.81 -0.78 -9.17
CA GLY A 17 5.90 -0.97 -8.20
C GLY A 17 6.00 -2.41 -7.71
N GLY A 18 7.08 -2.76 -6.95
CA GLY A 18 7.32 -4.15 -6.55
C GLY A 18 6.19 -4.80 -5.73
N ILE A 19 5.81 -4.20 -4.61
CA ILE A 19 4.69 -4.68 -3.79
C ILE A 19 3.37 -4.54 -4.57
N GLY A 20 3.20 -3.45 -5.33
CA GLY A 20 2.01 -3.23 -6.15
C GLY A 20 1.83 -4.31 -7.20
N SER A 21 2.88 -4.67 -7.94
CA SER A 21 2.85 -5.75 -8.94
C SER A 21 2.49 -7.10 -8.31
N ALA A 22 3.06 -7.41 -7.16
CA ALA A 22 2.71 -8.62 -6.42
C ALA A 22 1.23 -8.61 -5.98
N CYS A 23 0.70 -7.45 -5.56
CA CYS A 23 -0.74 -7.31 -5.25
C CYS A 23 -1.61 -7.52 -6.50
N VAL A 24 -1.22 -6.96 -7.66
CA VAL A 24 -1.92 -7.17 -8.93
C VAL A 24 -2.02 -8.65 -9.27
N HIS A 25 -0.89 -9.36 -9.26
CA HIS A 25 -0.89 -10.80 -9.50
C HIS A 25 -1.73 -11.58 -8.48
N ALA A 26 -1.61 -11.23 -7.19
CA ALA A 26 -2.34 -11.92 -6.14
C ALA A 26 -3.87 -11.73 -6.28
N PHE A 27 -4.34 -10.52 -6.58
CA PHE A 27 -5.75 -10.27 -6.84
C PHE A 27 -6.26 -10.96 -8.11
N ALA A 28 -5.47 -10.92 -9.18
CA ALA A 28 -5.81 -11.61 -10.44
C ALA A 28 -5.90 -13.13 -10.25
N ALA A 29 -5.01 -13.73 -9.46
CA ALA A 29 -5.04 -15.16 -9.11
C ALA A 29 -6.31 -15.56 -8.34
N GLU A 30 -6.92 -14.62 -7.61
CA GLU A 30 -8.24 -14.81 -6.97
C GLU A 30 -9.43 -14.51 -7.91
N GLY A 31 -9.17 -14.27 -9.18
CA GLY A 31 -10.18 -14.00 -10.20
C GLY A 31 -10.76 -12.59 -10.16
N ALA A 32 -10.14 -11.66 -9.47
CA ALA A 32 -10.55 -10.25 -9.45
C ALA A 32 -10.22 -9.56 -10.78
N ARG A 33 -11.03 -8.56 -11.17
CA ARG A 33 -10.72 -7.63 -12.26
C ARG A 33 -9.89 -6.49 -11.69
N VAL A 34 -8.67 -6.27 -12.18
CA VAL A 34 -7.73 -5.35 -11.54
C VAL A 34 -7.48 -4.10 -12.40
N ALA A 35 -7.68 -2.93 -11.82
CA ALA A 35 -7.15 -1.67 -12.34
C ALA A 35 -5.78 -1.40 -11.70
N ILE A 36 -4.79 -1.20 -12.55
CA ILE A 36 -3.38 -1.09 -12.22
C ILE A 36 -2.96 0.38 -12.38
N HIS A 37 -2.93 1.12 -11.27
CA HIS A 37 -2.47 2.50 -11.34
C HIS A 37 -0.96 2.58 -11.40
N TYR A 38 -0.45 3.46 -12.27
CA TYR A 38 0.96 3.86 -12.36
C TYR A 38 1.09 5.38 -12.51
N ARG A 39 2.25 5.93 -12.15
CA ARG A 39 2.60 7.33 -12.44
C ARG A 39 3.56 7.42 -13.64
N THR A 40 4.66 6.70 -13.59
CA THR A 40 5.75 6.77 -14.59
C THR A 40 6.11 5.42 -15.23
N SER A 41 5.77 4.29 -14.62
CA SER A 41 6.12 2.93 -15.06
C SER A 41 5.10 2.36 -16.06
N ARG A 42 4.85 3.09 -17.18
CA ARG A 42 3.85 2.72 -18.18
C ARG A 42 4.05 1.31 -18.72
N ASP A 43 5.23 1.04 -19.29
CA ASP A 43 5.49 -0.23 -20.00
C ASP A 43 5.27 -1.45 -19.08
N HIS A 44 5.73 -1.35 -17.85
CA HIS A 44 5.53 -2.42 -16.87
C HIS A 44 4.07 -2.56 -16.42
N ALA A 45 3.34 -1.46 -16.25
CA ALA A 45 1.92 -1.52 -15.91
C ALA A 45 1.07 -2.11 -17.06
N GLU A 46 1.38 -1.77 -18.31
CA GLU A 46 0.73 -2.32 -19.49
C GLU A 46 1.08 -3.81 -19.71
N GLU A 47 2.30 -4.23 -19.36
CA GLU A 47 2.70 -5.64 -19.36
C GLU A 47 1.89 -6.43 -18.32
N LEU A 48 1.83 -5.95 -17.08
CA LEU A 48 1.02 -6.55 -16.03
C LEU A 48 -0.47 -6.63 -16.42
N ALA A 49 -0.99 -5.59 -17.06
CA ALA A 49 -2.38 -5.59 -17.54
C ALA A 49 -2.62 -6.70 -18.59
N ARG A 50 -1.67 -6.91 -19.53
CA ARG A 50 -1.75 -8.01 -20.49
C ARG A 50 -1.66 -9.38 -19.84
N GLU A 51 -0.79 -9.56 -18.86
CA GLU A 51 -0.59 -10.83 -18.15
C GLU A 51 -1.81 -11.22 -17.30
N THR A 52 -2.44 -10.23 -16.67
CA THR A 52 -3.51 -10.46 -15.68
C THR A 52 -4.92 -10.22 -16.23
N GLY A 53 -5.04 -9.75 -17.47
CA GLY A 53 -6.33 -9.32 -18.03
C GLY A 53 -6.90 -8.05 -17.37
N GLY A 54 -6.04 -7.29 -16.69
CA GLY A 54 -6.38 -6.02 -16.03
C GLY A 54 -6.33 -4.82 -16.97
N VAL A 55 -6.45 -3.62 -16.39
CA VAL A 55 -6.33 -2.35 -17.11
C VAL A 55 -5.30 -1.44 -16.45
N ALA A 56 -4.37 -0.88 -17.25
CA ALA A 56 -3.37 0.07 -16.76
C ALA A 56 -3.90 1.51 -16.86
N LEU A 57 -3.84 2.27 -15.76
CA LEU A 57 -4.35 3.63 -15.67
C LEU A 57 -3.29 4.56 -15.08
N GLN A 58 -3.04 5.69 -15.75
CA GLN A 58 -2.06 6.68 -15.31
C GLN A 58 -2.72 7.78 -14.49
N ALA A 59 -2.06 8.18 -13.39
CA ALA A 59 -2.41 9.38 -12.64
C ALA A 59 -1.24 9.83 -11.75
N ASP A 60 -1.16 11.12 -11.41
CA ASP A 60 -0.41 11.61 -10.27
C ASP A 60 -1.34 11.68 -9.04
N LEU A 61 -1.15 10.80 -8.08
CA LEU A 61 -2.00 10.73 -6.87
C LEU A 61 -1.84 11.95 -5.94
N THR A 62 -0.92 12.86 -6.23
CA THR A 62 -0.79 14.14 -5.52
C THR A 62 -1.65 15.26 -6.11
N VAL A 63 -2.33 14.98 -7.24
CA VAL A 63 -3.22 15.88 -7.96
C VAL A 63 -4.68 15.42 -7.83
N GLU A 64 -5.52 16.23 -7.20
CA GLU A 64 -6.90 15.85 -6.86
C GLU A 64 -7.73 15.44 -8.08
N ASP A 65 -7.65 16.22 -9.17
CA ASP A 65 -8.44 15.98 -10.39
C ASP A 65 -7.99 14.71 -11.12
N GLU A 66 -6.67 14.39 -11.07
CA GLU A 66 -6.15 13.15 -11.65
C GLU A 66 -6.60 11.92 -10.85
N VAL A 67 -6.67 12.04 -9.52
CA VAL A 67 -7.21 10.98 -8.66
C VAL A 67 -8.70 10.75 -8.95
N ALA A 68 -9.49 11.82 -9.09
CA ALA A 68 -10.90 11.70 -9.44
C ALA A 68 -11.09 10.99 -10.79
N SER A 69 -10.35 11.42 -11.82
CA SER A 69 -10.37 10.81 -13.15
C SER A 69 -9.92 9.34 -13.15
N LEU A 70 -8.93 8.99 -12.31
CA LEU A 70 -8.47 7.61 -12.13
C LEU A 70 -9.61 6.71 -11.60
N PHE A 71 -10.32 7.16 -10.55
CA PHE A 71 -11.39 6.37 -9.96
C PHE A 71 -12.59 6.23 -10.90
N GLU A 72 -12.94 7.29 -11.65
CA GLU A 72 -14.00 7.23 -12.68
C GLU A 72 -13.63 6.26 -13.81
N ALA A 73 -12.39 6.30 -14.28
CA ALA A 73 -11.91 5.37 -15.30
C ALA A 73 -11.90 3.93 -14.79
N ALA A 74 -11.38 3.69 -13.59
CA ALA A 74 -11.34 2.37 -12.99
C ALA A 74 -12.76 1.81 -12.73
N GLU A 75 -13.70 2.63 -12.24
CA GLU A 75 -15.10 2.23 -12.04
C GLU A 75 -15.76 1.83 -13.36
N ARG A 76 -15.53 2.58 -14.44
CA ARG A 76 -16.06 2.28 -15.78
C ARG A 76 -15.49 0.98 -16.35
N GLU A 77 -14.16 0.80 -16.31
CA GLU A 77 -13.48 -0.36 -16.87
C GLU A 77 -13.79 -1.66 -16.10
N LEU A 78 -13.93 -1.54 -14.77
CA LEU A 78 -14.19 -2.69 -13.90
C LEU A 78 -15.69 -2.93 -13.64
N GLY A 79 -16.57 -2.00 -14.03
CA GLY A 79 -18.01 -2.05 -13.69
C GLY A 79 -18.26 -2.00 -12.18
N GLY A 80 -17.43 -1.25 -11.45
CA GLY A 80 -17.46 -1.05 -10.01
C GLY A 80 -16.15 -1.45 -9.33
N ILE A 81 -15.86 -0.87 -8.16
CA ILE A 81 -14.66 -1.13 -7.36
C ILE A 81 -15.09 -1.60 -5.97
N ALA A 82 -14.90 -2.88 -5.69
CA ALA A 82 -15.22 -3.48 -4.39
C ALA A 82 -14.10 -3.30 -3.36
N ALA A 83 -12.84 -3.23 -3.83
CA ALA A 83 -11.69 -3.02 -2.95
C ALA A 83 -10.66 -2.08 -3.58
N CYS A 84 -9.94 -1.36 -2.71
CA CYS A 84 -8.81 -0.53 -3.11
C CYS A 84 -7.59 -0.87 -2.24
N ALA A 85 -6.47 -1.22 -2.87
CA ALA A 85 -5.18 -1.37 -2.23
C ALA A 85 -4.34 -0.10 -2.49
N ALA A 86 -4.19 0.74 -1.46
CA ALA A 86 -3.44 1.99 -1.52
C ALA A 86 -1.95 1.72 -1.26
N VAL A 87 -1.26 1.18 -2.28
CA VAL A 87 0.14 0.72 -2.19
C VAL A 87 1.13 1.81 -2.57
N ALA A 88 0.72 2.79 -3.37
CA ALA A 88 1.59 3.85 -3.87
C ALA A 88 2.35 4.56 -2.74
N GLY A 89 3.64 4.75 -2.94
CA GLY A 89 4.50 5.47 -2.01
C GLY A 89 5.94 5.53 -2.52
N VAL A 90 6.72 6.42 -1.93
CA VAL A 90 8.13 6.66 -2.27
C VAL A 90 8.95 6.61 -0.99
N TRP A 91 10.04 5.88 -1.01
CA TRP A 91 11.06 5.90 0.03
C TRP A 91 12.28 6.67 -0.50
N PRO A 92 12.66 7.80 0.13
CA PRO A 92 13.87 8.54 -0.26
C PRO A 92 15.11 7.66 -0.02
N ARG A 93 16.01 7.58 -1.00
CA ARG A 93 17.21 6.73 -0.87
C ARG A 93 18.30 7.33 0.00
N GLU A 94 18.37 8.67 0.02
CA GLU A 94 19.40 9.38 0.76
C GLU A 94 19.10 9.35 2.25
N ASP A 95 20.04 8.87 3.03
CA ASP A 95 20.02 8.98 4.51
C ASP A 95 20.33 10.44 4.86
N GLU A 96 19.37 11.13 5.50
CA GLU A 96 19.53 12.52 5.92
C GLU A 96 19.03 12.70 7.35
N PRO A 97 19.94 12.98 8.31
CA PRO A 97 19.56 13.22 9.68
C PRO A 97 18.60 14.41 9.80
N VAL A 98 17.64 14.32 10.73
CA VAL A 98 16.58 15.33 10.86
C VAL A 98 17.06 16.76 11.02
N TRP A 99 18.22 16.96 11.63
CA TRP A 99 18.81 18.31 11.81
C TRP A 99 19.39 18.92 10.53
N ASN A 100 19.58 18.12 9.47
CA ASN A 100 19.99 18.57 8.15
C ASN A 100 18.88 18.43 7.10
N LEU A 101 17.77 17.74 7.43
CA LEU A 101 16.71 17.42 6.48
C LEU A 101 16.08 18.70 5.91
N PRO A 102 16.17 18.97 4.58
CA PRO A 102 15.58 20.15 3.99
C PRO A 102 14.04 20.11 4.10
N LEU A 103 13.42 21.26 4.38
CA LEU A 103 11.96 21.37 4.45
C LEU A 103 11.30 20.93 3.13
N GLU A 104 11.91 21.26 2.00
CA GLU A 104 11.43 20.85 0.67
C GLU A 104 11.34 19.31 0.52
N ARG A 105 12.37 18.57 0.97
CA ARG A 105 12.35 17.11 0.98
C ARG A 105 11.26 16.56 1.92
N TRP A 106 11.13 17.14 3.12
CA TRP A 106 10.07 16.80 4.06
C TRP A 106 8.70 16.93 3.42
N GLU A 107 8.39 18.10 2.84
CA GLU A 107 7.10 18.36 2.19
C GLU A 107 6.85 17.45 0.98
N ALA A 108 7.87 17.23 0.14
CA ALA A 108 7.78 16.34 -1.00
C ALA A 108 7.48 14.89 -0.58
N THR A 109 8.13 14.40 0.48
CA THR A 109 7.91 13.04 1.01
C THR A 109 6.50 12.89 1.61
N LEU A 110 6.05 13.87 2.40
CA LEU A 110 4.68 13.88 2.92
C LEU A 110 3.65 13.92 1.79
N ARG A 111 3.89 14.74 0.78
CA ARG A 111 3.00 14.86 -0.39
C ARG A 111 2.91 13.55 -1.15
N ALA A 112 4.06 12.92 -1.46
CA ALA A 112 4.12 11.69 -2.24
C ALA A 112 3.57 10.45 -1.52
N ASN A 113 3.57 10.44 -0.18
CA ASN A 113 3.08 9.33 0.62
C ASN A 113 1.73 9.64 1.28
N LEU A 114 1.69 10.61 2.20
CA LEU A 114 0.51 10.87 3.03
C LEU A 114 -0.62 11.53 2.24
N THR A 115 -0.33 12.63 1.51
CA THR A 115 -1.34 13.33 0.73
C THR A 115 -1.89 12.44 -0.38
N ALA A 116 -1.04 11.71 -1.09
CA ALA A 116 -1.45 10.76 -2.13
C ALA A 116 -2.37 9.66 -1.58
N THR A 117 -2.03 9.10 -0.40
CA THR A 117 -2.88 8.09 0.27
C THR A 117 -4.21 8.70 0.74
N PHE A 118 -4.19 9.92 1.28
CA PHE A 118 -5.41 10.63 1.67
C PHE A 118 -6.34 10.87 0.47
N LEU A 119 -5.83 11.37 -0.65
CA LEU A 119 -6.62 11.60 -1.86
C LEU A 119 -7.20 10.31 -2.42
N THR A 120 -6.41 9.23 -2.44
CA THR A 120 -6.87 7.88 -2.81
C THR A 120 -7.99 7.40 -1.89
N ALA A 121 -7.81 7.48 -0.57
CA ALA A 121 -8.82 7.08 0.41
C ALA A 121 -10.10 7.88 0.27
N ARG A 122 -9.99 9.21 0.12
CA ARG A 122 -11.15 10.10 -0.07
C ARG A 122 -11.94 9.76 -1.33
N ALA A 123 -11.26 9.53 -2.46
CA ALA A 123 -11.93 9.16 -3.70
C ALA A 123 -12.62 7.79 -3.59
N PHE A 124 -11.96 6.82 -2.93
CA PHE A 124 -12.57 5.53 -2.66
C PHE A 124 -13.80 5.63 -1.75
N LEU A 125 -13.76 6.40 -0.67
CA LEU A 125 -14.91 6.58 0.23
C LEU A 125 -16.10 7.27 -0.48
N ARG A 126 -15.85 8.23 -1.37
CA ARG A 126 -16.91 8.82 -2.22
C ARG A 126 -17.57 7.78 -3.15
N LEU A 127 -16.80 6.83 -3.65
CA LEU A 127 -17.35 5.70 -4.41
C LEU A 127 -18.14 4.76 -3.51
N VAL A 128 -17.62 4.43 -2.33
CA VAL A 128 -18.27 3.57 -1.34
C VAL A 128 -19.60 4.16 -0.84
N GLU A 129 -19.69 5.49 -0.71
CA GLU A 129 -20.94 6.20 -0.39
C GLU A 129 -22.05 5.91 -1.41
N ARG A 130 -21.69 5.76 -2.70
CA ARG A 130 -22.65 5.42 -3.75
C ARG A 130 -22.97 3.93 -3.84
N SER A 131 -21.96 3.08 -3.62
CA SER A 131 -22.08 1.61 -3.76
C SER A 131 -22.58 0.90 -2.51
N GLY A 132 -22.47 1.54 -1.33
CA GLY A 132 -22.86 0.97 -0.02
C GLY A 132 -21.95 -0.13 0.51
N HIS A 133 -20.81 -0.41 -0.13
CA HIS A 133 -19.84 -1.41 0.32
C HIS A 133 -18.44 -1.10 -0.19
N GLY A 134 -17.41 -1.56 0.50
CA GLY A 134 -16.03 -1.49 0.05
C GLY A 134 -15.01 -1.85 1.12
N SER A 135 -13.85 -2.30 0.67
CA SER A 135 -12.69 -2.59 1.52
C SER A 135 -11.46 -1.79 1.07
N LEU A 136 -10.92 -0.96 1.96
CA LEU A 136 -9.69 -0.20 1.74
C LEU A 136 -8.55 -0.83 2.53
N VAL A 137 -7.45 -1.14 1.84
CA VAL A 137 -6.22 -1.60 2.49
C VAL A 137 -5.12 -0.57 2.25
N LEU A 138 -4.68 0.06 3.32
CA LEU A 138 -3.58 1.03 3.32
C LEU A 138 -2.22 0.32 3.45
N VAL A 139 -1.17 0.90 2.87
CA VAL A 139 0.19 0.38 3.03
C VAL A 139 1.04 1.38 3.81
N GLY A 140 1.28 1.02 5.07
CA GLY A 140 2.20 1.68 5.98
C GLY A 140 3.65 1.23 5.78
N SER A 141 4.40 1.13 6.88
CA SER A 141 5.78 0.61 6.95
C SER A 141 6.17 0.35 8.40
N THR A 142 7.11 -0.57 8.64
CA THR A 142 7.79 -0.69 9.94
C THR A 142 8.53 0.59 10.32
N ALA A 143 8.94 1.43 9.36
CA ALA A 143 9.47 2.76 9.62
C ALA A 143 8.48 3.66 10.38
N GLY A 144 7.18 3.58 10.05
CA GLY A 144 6.13 4.30 10.75
C GLY A 144 5.80 3.74 12.14
N ARG A 145 6.26 2.54 12.47
CA ARG A 145 6.06 1.89 13.77
C ARG A 145 7.26 2.06 14.71
N PHE A 146 8.46 1.91 14.19
CA PHE A 146 9.70 1.88 14.98
C PHE A 146 10.58 3.11 14.74
N GLY A 147 10.22 3.99 13.81
CA GLY A 147 11.10 5.04 13.30
C GLY A 147 12.13 4.49 12.30
N GLU A 148 12.79 5.39 11.60
CA GLU A 148 13.90 5.09 10.70
C GLU A 148 14.87 6.26 10.71
N ALA A 149 16.06 6.05 11.27
CA ALA A 149 17.10 7.08 11.28
C ALA A 149 17.42 7.48 9.83
N GLY A 150 17.65 8.77 9.60
CA GLY A 150 17.89 9.32 8.26
C GLY A 150 16.65 9.47 7.35
N HIS A 151 15.48 9.00 7.80
CA HIS A 151 14.22 9.00 7.04
C HIS A 151 13.03 9.47 7.89
N ALA A 152 13.22 10.52 8.69
CA ALA A 152 12.18 11.02 9.60
C ALA A 152 10.92 11.48 8.84
N ASP A 153 11.07 12.02 7.63
CA ASP A 153 10.00 12.41 6.71
C ASP A 153 9.13 11.20 6.30
N TYR A 154 9.77 10.13 5.88
CA TYR A 154 9.08 8.89 5.48
C TYR A 154 8.43 8.20 6.68
N ALA A 155 9.15 8.08 7.79
CA ALA A 155 8.63 7.49 9.02
C ALA A 155 7.39 8.23 9.53
N ALA A 156 7.42 9.56 9.54
CA ALA A 156 6.28 10.40 9.92
C ALA A 156 5.07 10.19 8.98
N ALA A 157 5.30 10.19 7.65
CA ALA A 157 4.23 9.94 6.68
C ALA A 157 3.57 8.57 6.89
N LYS A 158 4.37 7.51 7.06
CA LYS A 158 3.87 6.15 7.24
C LYS A 158 3.20 5.94 8.61
N ALA A 159 3.69 6.59 9.67
CA ALA A 159 3.01 6.61 10.97
C ALA A 159 1.63 7.28 10.88
N ALA A 160 1.54 8.44 10.20
CA ALA A 160 0.27 9.14 10.01
C ALA A 160 -0.76 8.29 9.25
N ILE A 161 -0.32 7.55 8.21
CA ILE A 161 -1.19 6.65 7.43
C ILE A 161 -1.72 5.50 8.27
N GLN A 162 -0.83 4.78 8.95
CA GLN A 162 -1.15 3.50 9.60
C GLN A 162 -1.71 3.63 11.02
N VAL A 163 -1.74 4.83 11.58
CA VAL A 163 -2.35 5.11 12.89
C VAL A 163 -3.47 6.13 12.73
N GLY A 164 -3.15 7.41 12.48
CA GLY A 164 -4.14 8.48 12.47
C GLY A 164 -5.19 8.31 11.38
N LEU A 165 -4.75 8.16 10.12
CA LEU A 165 -5.65 8.04 8.97
C LEU A 165 -6.45 6.74 9.03
N LEU A 166 -5.80 5.59 9.27
CA LEU A 166 -6.46 4.29 9.42
C LEU A 166 -7.62 4.33 10.42
N LEU A 167 -7.34 4.83 11.64
CA LEU A 167 -8.32 4.82 12.73
C LEU A 167 -9.47 5.81 12.49
N SER A 168 -9.22 6.92 11.79
CA SER A 168 -10.28 7.84 11.38
C SER A 168 -11.16 7.21 10.31
N LEU A 169 -10.55 6.68 9.25
CA LEU A 169 -11.29 6.12 8.10
C LEU A 169 -12.13 4.89 8.46
N LYS A 170 -11.69 4.01 9.37
CA LYS A 170 -12.52 2.88 9.82
C LYS A 170 -13.81 3.32 10.50
N ASN A 171 -13.80 4.48 11.16
CA ASN A 171 -14.98 5.04 11.82
C ASN A 171 -15.86 5.85 10.85
N GLU A 172 -15.28 6.34 9.76
CA GLU A 172 -16.00 7.14 8.77
C GLU A 172 -16.67 6.26 7.71
N ILE A 173 -16.00 5.21 7.22
CA ILE A 173 -16.54 4.34 6.17
C ILE A 173 -17.87 3.70 6.56
N VAL A 174 -18.04 3.32 7.83
CA VAL A 174 -19.27 2.68 8.33
C VAL A 174 -20.48 3.62 8.37
N ARG A 175 -20.26 4.96 8.25
CA ARG A 175 -21.35 5.94 8.16
C ARG A 175 -22.03 5.91 6.79
N VAL A 176 -21.31 5.49 5.76
CA VAL A 176 -21.79 5.43 4.36
C VAL A 176 -21.94 4.00 3.87
N ALA A 177 -21.25 3.05 4.46
CA ALA A 177 -21.33 1.62 4.17
C ALA A 177 -21.22 0.79 5.46
N PRO A 178 -22.34 0.28 6.02
CA PRO A 178 -22.32 -0.42 7.33
C PRO A 178 -21.40 -1.63 7.42
N ARG A 179 -21.01 -2.22 6.28
CA ARG A 179 -20.02 -3.30 6.18
C ARG A 179 -18.71 -2.86 5.55
N GLY A 180 -18.52 -1.55 5.39
CA GLY A 180 -17.27 -0.99 4.88
C GLY A 180 -16.12 -1.22 5.86
N ARG A 181 -14.93 -1.55 5.33
CA ARG A 181 -13.75 -1.86 6.14
C ARG A 181 -12.54 -1.07 5.68
N VAL A 182 -11.72 -0.67 6.63
CA VAL A 182 -10.41 -0.06 6.37
C VAL A 182 -9.39 -0.74 7.26
N ASN A 183 -8.37 -1.34 6.66
CA ASN A 183 -7.26 -1.97 7.34
C ASN A 183 -5.93 -1.48 6.76
N ALA A 184 -4.82 -1.83 7.39
CA ALA A 184 -3.50 -1.51 6.89
C ALA A 184 -2.55 -2.70 7.00
N VAL A 185 -1.54 -2.72 6.13
CA VAL A 185 -0.36 -3.56 6.28
C VAL A 185 0.87 -2.67 6.52
N ALA A 186 1.79 -3.12 7.37
CA ALA A 186 3.08 -2.47 7.60
C ALA A 186 4.20 -3.42 7.16
N PRO A 187 4.68 -3.32 5.93
CA PRO A 187 5.83 -4.09 5.47
C PRO A 187 7.09 -3.71 6.23
N GLY A 188 7.93 -4.71 6.52
CA GLY A 188 9.32 -4.51 6.85
C GLY A 188 10.19 -4.43 5.60
N TRP A 189 11.47 -4.73 5.75
CA TRP A 189 12.36 -4.87 4.62
C TRP A 189 11.84 -5.96 3.67
N THR A 190 11.65 -5.56 2.41
CA THR A 190 11.01 -6.38 1.39
C THR A 190 11.81 -6.28 0.10
N TYR A 191 12.11 -7.39 -0.54
CA TYR A 191 12.72 -7.39 -1.87
C TYR A 191 11.77 -6.77 -2.89
N SER A 192 12.22 -5.67 -3.51
CA SER A 192 11.45 -4.92 -4.51
C SER A 192 12.40 -4.05 -5.36
N PRO A 193 11.95 -3.49 -6.49
CA PRO A 193 12.74 -2.50 -7.23
C PRO A 193 13.10 -1.26 -6.39
N MET A 194 12.30 -0.89 -5.39
CA MET A 194 12.58 0.23 -4.48
C MET A 194 13.81 -0.03 -3.60
N THR A 195 14.01 -1.28 -3.17
CA THR A 195 15.12 -1.72 -2.31
C THR A 195 16.26 -2.36 -3.11
N ARG A 196 16.12 -2.43 -4.44
CA ARG A 196 17.16 -3.01 -5.31
C ARG A 196 18.44 -2.18 -5.23
N GLY A 197 19.56 -2.85 -4.94
CA GLY A 197 20.87 -2.24 -4.73
C GLY A 197 21.15 -1.81 -3.30
N GLU A 198 20.13 -1.75 -2.43
CA GLU A 198 20.31 -1.50 -1.00
C GLU A 198 20.44 -2.81 -0.20
N LEU A 199 19.75 -3.87 -0.62
CA LEU A 199 19.74 -5.17 0.06
C LEU A 199 20.86 -6.09 -0.49
N ASP A 200 22.10 -5.82 -0.11
CA ASP A 200 23.21 -6.75 -0.29
C ASP A 200 23.20 -7.85 0.79
N GLU A 201 24.07 -8.85 0.65
CA GLU A 201 24.14 -10.00 1.56
C GLU A 201 24.51 -9.59 3.00
N GLU A 202 25.36 -8.58 3.16
CA GLU A 202 25.80 -8.10 4.48
C GLU A 202 24.64 -7.39 5.19
N LEU A 203 23.95 -6.46 4.50
CA LEU A 203 22.80 -5.79 5.04
C LEU A 203 21.66 -6.76 5.35
N VAL A 204 21.36 -7.71 4.45
CA VAL A 204 20.33 -8.74 4.68
C VAL A 204 20.68 -9.58 5.91
N THR A 205 21.92 -9.96 6.09
CA THR A 205 22.38 -10.71 7.27
C THR A 205 22.18 -9.89 8.54
N ARG A 206 22.55 -8.60 8.52
CA ARG A 206 22.37 -7.67 9.66
C ARG A 206 20.90 -7.45 9.98
N LEU A 207 20.08 -7.16 8.97
CA LEU A 207 18.64 -6.92 9.14
C LEU A 207 17.91 -8.15 9.66
N SER A 208 18.27 -9.34 9.17
CA SER A 208 17.65 -10.59 9.60
C SER A 208 17.82 -10.87 11.11
N ARG A 209 18.85 -10.29 11.74
CA ARG A 209 19.06 -10.39 13.20
C ARG A 209 17.98 -9.65 14.01
N THR A 210 17.27 -8.70 13.40
CA THR A 210 16.16 -7.97 14.03
C THR A 210 14.83 -8.71 13.91
N MET A 211 14.79 -9.84 13.19
CA MET A 211 13.57 -10.56 12.83
C MET A 211 13.57 -11.97 13.42
N ALA A 212 12.44 -12.39 14.00
CA ALA A 212 12.28 -13.75 14.50
C ALA A 212 12.42 -14.80 13.38
N LEU A 213 11.88 -14.52 12.17
CA LEU A 213 11.97 -15.41 11.01
C LEU A 213 13.33 -15.40 10.30
N ARG A 214 14.24 -14.51 10.70
CA ARG A 214 15.61 -14.43 10.14
C ARG A 214 15.67 -14.32 8.62
N LYS A 215 14.71 -13.69 7.99
CA LYS A 215 14.66 -13.48 6.53
C LYS A 215 13.95 -12.18 6.18
N VAL A 216 14.40 -11.53 5.12
CA VAL A 216 13.73 -10.40 4.46
C VAL A 216 12.49 -10.91 3.72
N ALA A 217 11.40 -10.14 3.71
CA ALA A 217 10.17 -10.51 3.05
C ALA A 217 10.30 -10.46 1.52
N GLN A 218 9.52 -11.28 0.83
CA GLN A 218 9.22 -11.12 -0.59
C GLN A 218 7.97 -10.23 -0.76
N ALA A 219 7.84 -9.58 -1.91
CA ALA A 219 6.67 -8.74 -2.19
C ALA A 219 5.35 -9.50 -2.08
N GLU A 220 5.37 -10.79 -2.42
CA GLU A 220 4.25 -11.72 -2.34
C GLU A 220 3.78 -11.98 -0.90
N ASP A 221 4.69 -11.91 0.09
CA ASP A 221 4.32 -12.06 1.50
C ASP A 221 3.42 -10.90 1.95
N VAL A 222 3.71 -9.68 1.45
CA VAL A 222 2.89 -8.49 1.69
C VAL A 222 1.58 -8.57 0.92
N ALA A 223 1.64 -8.95 -0.36
CA ALA A 223 0.47 -9.03 -1.23
C ALA A 223 -0.60 -9.99 -0.71
N ARG A 224 -0.21 -11.16 -0.17
CA ARG A 224 -1.13 -12.11 0.44
C ARG A 224 -1.88 -11.50 1.62
N ALA A 225 -1.20 -10.74 2.49
CA ALA A 225 -1.84 -10.05 3.59
C ALA A 225 -2.84 -8.98 3.11
N VAL A 226 -2.50 -8.25 2.03
CA VAL A 226 -3.40 -7.27 1.39
C VAL A 226 -4.66 -7.96 0.87
N VAL A 227 -4.54 -9.07 0.13
CA VAL A 227 -5.68 -9.85 -0.39
C VAL A 227 -6.58 -10.34 0.73
N VAL A 228 -6.02 -10.92 1.79
CA VAL A 228 -6.79 -11.40 2.96
C VAL A 228 -7.58 -10.25 3.58
N LEU A 229 -6.98 -9.08 3.80
CA LEU A 229 -7.64 -7.93 4.38
C LEU A 229 -8.68 -7.29 3.44
N ALA A 230 -8.49 -7.39 2.13
CA ALA A 230 -9.46 -6.93 1.14
C ALA A 230 -10.70 -7.82 1.03
N SER A 231 -10.56 -9.12 1.33
CA SER A 231 -11.62 -10.12 1.24
C SER A 231 -12.64 -9.97 2.37
N ASP A 232 -13.93 -9.90 2.03
CA ASP A 232 -15.02 -9.91 3.01
C ASP A 232 -15.25 -11.31 3.59
N GLU A 233 -15.01 -12.36 2.81
CA GLU A 233 -15.15 -13.75 3.26
C GLU A 233 -14.11 -14.11 4.33
N LEU A 234 -12.87 -13.60 4.18
CA LEU A 234 -11.77 -13.91 5.10
C LEU A 234 -11.67 -12.92 6.27
N SER A 235 -12.04 -11.67 6.05
CA SER A 235 -11.82 -10.57 6.99
C SER A 235 -13.06 -9.70 7.23
N GLY A 236 -14.25 -10.22 7.02
CA GLY A 236 -15.51 -9.47 7.10
C GLY A 236 -15.80 -8.84 8.47
N HIS A 237 -15.12 -9.29 9.53
CA HIS A 237 -15.24 -8.70 10.88
C HIS A 237 -13.92 -8.07 11.36
N VAL A 238 -13.01 -7.73 10.42
CA VAL A 238 -11.71 -7.10 10.71
C VAL A 238 -11.70 -5.70 10.10
N THR A 239 -11.62 -4.67 10.94
CA THR A 239 -11.48 -3.27 10.50
C THR A 239 -10.69 -2.45 11.53
N GLY A 240 -9.86 -1.54 11.06
CA GLY A 240 -8.98 -0.72 11.89
C GLY A 240 -7.71 -1.44 12.33
N GLU A 241 -7.41 -2.59 11.74
CA GLU A 241 -6.24 -3.39 12.10
C GLU A 241 -5.02 -3.05 11.25
N LEU A 242 -3.86 -3.05 11.91
CA LEU A 242 -2.54 -2.92 11.30
C LEU A 242 -1.82 -4.27 11.36
N VAL A 243 -1.72 -4.94 10.23
CA VAL A 243 -0.97 -6.20 10.13
C VAL A 243 0.47 -5.93 9.74
N THR A 244 1.41 -6.24 10.65
CA THR A 244 2.85 -6.09 10.39
C THR A 244 3.37 -7.32 9.64
N VAL A 245 3.89 -7.11 8.42
CA VAL A 245 4.48 -8.16 7.57
C VAL A 245 6.00 -7.94 7.55
N ALA A 246 6.67 -8.35 8.64
CA ALA A 246 8.08 -8.03 8.87
C ALA A 246 8.86 -9.16 9.59
N GLY A 247 8.40 -10.39 9.47
CA GLY A 247 9.11 -11.55 10.04
C GLY A 247 9.29 -11.53 11.56
N GLY A 248 8.40 -10.81 12.29
CA GLY A 248 8.52 -10.66 13.74
C GLY A 248 9.60 -9.65 14.16
N MET A 249 9.84 -8.62 13.32
CA MET A 249 10.75 -7.52 13.66
C MET A 249 10.27 -6.79 14.93
N GLU A 250 11.16 -6.67 15.92
CA GLU A 250 10.87 -6.01 17.20
C GLU A 250 11.40 -4.56 17.25
N GLY A 251 12.25 -4.18 16.29
CA GLY A 251 12.84 -2.85 16.15
C GLY A 251 13.70 -2.74 14.90
N ARG A 252 14.19 -1.53 14.60
CA ARG A 252 15.01 -1.28 13.41
C ARG A 252 16.48 -1.01 13.74
N THR A 253 16.82 -0.86 15.02
CA THR A 253 18.20 -0.62 15.45
C THR A 253 18.84 -1.94 15.84
N VAL A 254 19.97 -2.26 15.22
CA VAL A 254 20.86 -3.33 15.63
C VAL A 254 22.03 -2.65 16.35
N HIS A 255 22.09 -2.82 17.66
CA HIS A 255 23.27 -2.38 18.41
C HIS A 255 24.40 -3.38 18.15
N GLU A 256 25.56 -2.88 17.68
CA GLU A 256 26.79 -3.64 17.65
C GLU A 256 27.25 -3.79 19.10
N GLY A 257 27.34 -5.03 19.57
CA GLY A 257 27.84 -5.37 20.88
C GLY A 257 29.38 -5.38 20.91
#